data_8491f1dc41ac62f815be14aab3c5c6db
#
_entry.id   8491f1dc41ac62f815be14aab3c5c6db
#
_cell.length_a   1.000
_cell.length_b   1.000
_cell.length_c   1.000
_cell.angle_alpha   90.00
_cell.angle_beta   90.00
_cell.angle_gamma   90.00
#
_symmetry.space_group_name_H-M   'P 1'
#
loop_
_entity.id
_entity.type
_entity.pdbx_description
1 polymer ?
#
loop_
_entity_poly.entity_id
_entity_poly.type
_entity_poly.pdbx_seq_one_letter_code
_entity_poly.pdbx_strand_id
1 'polypeptide(L)'
;MSTKMQQTLKVPGTSKYVNFIEITSCHDIMNTINEAKALAFVVPMVPGTKLKGTVIKKEKISMKYLSKPFNNGIINLKNRLMMPPMATAKSETNGRITQDLIDYYDEKSKGGYISLIIIEHSYISEDGKASNNQISIAEDSVIDDLRKLSDVIHKNGSKTVMQINHAGSRALEVGNSIHRGPLIDKDEIKEIIYNFRKAAIRVKEAGFDGVEIHSAHNYLLNQFLSPITNKREDEYGGNIHGRIRIHLDVIKAVREAVGEEFPILIRLGATDDDVEGLTLEDAVEAAKCLEKAGVDMIDVSGGMCRYMPSNSNEQGYFSTQSEEIKKAVNIPVMLTGGITDPYIADRMLENGKADFIGVGRSILYDSLWAKRAMELQ
;
A
#
# COMPACT_ATOMS: atom_id res chain seq x y z
N MET A 1 -33.19 9.68 -0.76
CA MET A 1 -33.74 11.02 -1.02
C MET A 1 -32.85 12.03 -0.34
N SER A 2 -31.99 12.69 -1.07
CA SER A 2 -31.06 13.71 -0.57
C SER A 2 -31.74 15.07 -0.62
N THR A 3 -31.89 15.71 0.54
CA THR A 3 -32.49 17.04 0.66
C THR A 3 -31.44 18.08 0.28
N LYS A 4 -31.61 18.72 -0.87
CA LYS A 4 -30.77 19.85 -1.28
C LYS A 4 -31.07 21.06 -0.39
N MET A 5 -30.12 21.50 0.44
CA MET A 5 -30.17 22.83 1.04
C MET A 5 -29.72 23.86 0.00
N GLN A 6 -30.61 24.78 -0.36
CA GLN A 6 -30.28 26.00 -1.13
C GLN A 6 -29.90 27.11 -0.14
N GLN A 7 -28.70 27.61 -0.21
CA GLN A 7 -28.32 28.84 0.48
C GLN A 7 -28.41 30.03 -0.48
N THR A 8 -29.10 31.06 -0.05
CA THR A 8 -29.27 32.30 -0.79
C THR A 8 -28.53 33.42 -0.07
N LEU A 9 -27.61 34.10 -0.73
CA LEU A 9 -26.91 35.26 -0.19
C LEU A 9 -27.42 36.55 -0.87
N LYS A 10 -27.76 37.53 -0.05
CA LYS A 10 -28.20 38.88 -0.51
C LYS A 10 -26.98 39.67 -0.94
N VAL A 11 -27.03 40.26 -2.15
CA VAL A 11 -25.95 41.12 -2.64
C VAL A 11 -26.02 42.45 -1.90
N PRO A 12 -24.98 42.89 -1.17
CA PRO A 12 -24.98 44.15 -0.43
C PRO A 12 -25.30 45.34 -1.36
N GLY A 13 -26.26 46.17 -0.94
CA GLY A 13 -26.66 47.38 -1.69
C GLY A 13 -27.68 47.15 -2.81
N THR A 14 -28.24 45.95 -2.96
CA THR A 14 -29.25 45.63 -3.97
C THR A 14 -30.41 44.80 -3.41
N SER A 15 -31.52 44.72 -4.17
CA SER A 15 -32.66 43.84 -3.89
C SER A 15 -32.47 42.42 -4.50
N LYS A 16 -31.28 42.09 -5.00
CA LYS A 16 -31.00 40.82 -5.69
C LYS A 16 -30.37 39.77 -4.77
N TYR A 17 -30.73 38.52 -5.02
CA TYR A 17 -30.21 37.32 -4.35
C TYR A 17 -29.47 36.44 -5.37
N VAL A 18 -28.37 35.86 -4.95
CA VAL A 18 -27.64 34.87 -5.77
C VAL A 18 -27.74 33.51 -5.07
N ASN A 19 -28.17 32.52 -5.83
CA ASN A 19 -28.26 31.15 -5.36
C ASN A 19 -26.92 30.45 -5.63
N PHE A 20 -26.32 29.88 -4.59
CA PHE A 20 -25.17 28.99 -4.72
C PHE A 20 -25.63 27.55 -4.70
N ILE A 21 -25.12 26.76 -5.63
CA ILE A 21 -25.26 25.31 -5.62
C ILE A 21 -23.99 24.76 -4.97
N GLU A 22 -24.16 24.13 -3.81
CA GLU A 22 -23.07 23.40 -3.17
C GLU A 22 -22.85 22.09 -3.91
N ILE A 23 -21.66 21.93 -4.54
CA ILE A 23 -21.29 20.74 -5.28
C ILE A 23 -20.63 19.79 -4.30
N THR A 24 -21.30 18.70 -3.96
CA THR A 24 -20.85 17.75 -2.92
C THR A 24 -20.19 16.48 -3.44
N SER A 25 -19.99 16.32 -4.77
CA SER A 25 -19.30 15.15 -5.32
C SER A 25 -18.43 15.46 -6.54
N CYS A 26 -17.36 14.68 -6.74
CA CYS A 26 -16.53 14.75 -7.95
C CYS A 26 -17.29 14.49 -9.25
N HIS A 27 -18.40 13.74 -9.19
CA HIS A 27 -19.25 13.45 -10.33
C HIS A 27 -20.02 14.70 -10.80
N ASP A 28 -20.49 15.53 -9.85
CA ASP A 28 -21.17 16.79 -10.13
C ASP A 28 -20.20 17.83 -10.71
N ILE A 29 -18.93 17.81 -10.31
CA ILE A 29 -17.86 18.68 -10.87
C ILE A 29 -17.61 18.35 -12.34
N MET A 30 -17.51 17.07 -12.70
CA MET A 30 -17.25 16.64 -14.10
C MET A 30 -18.44 16.96 -15.02
N ASN A 31 -19.67 16.78 -14.57
CA ASN A 31 -20.86 17.17 -15.32
C ASN A 31 -20.96 18.70 -15.48
N THR A 32 -20.67 19.46 -14.43
CA THR A 32 -20.67 20.93 -14.49
C THR A 32 -19.57 21.47 -15.41
N ILE A 33 -18.40 20.83 -15.50
CA ILE A 33 -17.33 21.22 -16.44
C ILE A 33 -17.73 20.92 -17.90
N ASN A 34 -18.43 19.81 -18.14
CA ASN A 34 -18.93 19.50 -19.48
C ASN A 34 -20.08 20.40 -19.91
N GLU A 35 -20.97 20.78 -19.01
CA GLU A 35 -22.03 21.77 -19.25
C GLU A 35 -21.49 23.19 -19.37
N ALA A 36 -20.44 23.59 -18.62
CA ALA A 36 -19.80 24.90 -18.72
C ALA A 36 -19.07 25.13 -20.05
N LYS A 37 -18.73 24.08 -20.80
CA LYS A 37 -18.26 24.21 -22.20
C LYS A 37 -19.38 24.56 -23.16
N ALA A 38 -20.64 24.40 -22.78
CA ALA A 38 -21.84 24.72 -23.56
C ALA A 38 -22.53 26.03 -23.12
N LEU A 39 -22.26 26.51 -21.92
CA LEU A 39 -22.77 27.80 -21.43
C LEU A 39 -21.69 28.88 -21.56
N ALA A 40 -21.62 29.51 -22.72
CA ALA A 40 -21.08 30.83 -22.85
C ALA A 40 -21.87 31.76 -21.88
N PHE A 41 -21.20 32.30 -20.88
CA PHE A 41 -21.81 33.22 -19.91
C PHE A 41 -22.54 34.34 -20.63
N VAL A 42 -23.85 34.28 -20.68
CA VAL A 42 -24.69 35.44 -20.96
C VAL A 42 -24.85 36.19 -19.63
N VAL A 43 -23.85 36.95 -19.25
CA VAL A 43 -24.04 38.01 -18.26
C VAL A 43 -24.64 39.18 -19.00
N PRO A 44 -25.82 39.73 -18.63
CA PRO A 44 -26.33 40.95 -19.23
C PRO A 44 -25.29 42.07 -18.96
N MET A 45 -24.61 42.52 -19.99
CA MET A 45 -23.67 43.62 -19.90
C MET A 45 -24.47 44.91 -19.55
N VAL A 46 -24.20 45.45 -18.40
CA VAL A 46 -24.58 46.86 -18.11
C VAL A 46 -23.58 47.74 -18.86
N PRO A 47 -24.04 48.64 -19.78
CA PRO A 47 -23.14 49.48 -20.52
C PRO A 47 -22.35 50.39 -19.55
N GLY A 48 -21.01 50.31 -19.62
CA GLY A 48 -20.13 51.22 -18.87
C GLY A 48 -19.22 50.55 -17.82
N THR A 49 -19.33 49.28 -17.52
CA THR A 49 -18.42 48.58 -16.57
C THR A 49 -17.25 47.96 -17.28
N LYS A 50 -16.05 48.55 -17.18
CA LYS A 50 -14.79 47.91 -17.54
C LYS A 50 -14.47 46.88 -16.46
N LEU A 51 -14.79 45.60 -16.70
CA LEU A 51 -14.23 44.52 -15.93
C LEU A 51 -12.72 44.45 -16.26
N LYS A 52 -11.86 44.83 -15.30
CA LYS A 52 -10.47 44.40 -15.35
C LYS A 52 -10.49 42.87 -15.22
N GLY A 53 -10.28 42.19 -16.35
CA GLY A 53 -10.15 40.75 -16.37
C GLY A 53 -8.95 40.37 -15.52
N THR A 54 -9.18 39.90 -14.32
CA THR A 54 -8.16 39.14 -13.59
C THR A 54 -8.01 37.82 -14.34
N VAL A 55 -7.01 37.75 -15.21
CA VAL A 55 -6.58 36.48 -15.78
C VAL A 55 -6.08 35.67 -14.59
N ILE A 56 -6.89 34.78 -14.10
CA ILE A 56 -6.41 33.72 -13.20
C ILE A 56 -5.43 32.94 -14.06
N LYS A 57 -4.13 33.24 -13.94
CA LYS A 57 -3.10 32.36 -14.44
C LYS A 57 -3.37 31.02 -13.78
N LYS A 58 -3.80 30.02 -14.54
CA LYS A 58 -3.68 28.62 -14.12
C LYS A 58 -2.19 28.45 -13.84
N GLU A 59 -1.81 28.52 -12.58
CA GLU A 59 -0.50 28.04 -12.18
C GLU A 59 -0.47 26.58 -12.65
N LYS A 60 0.52 26.28 -13.48
CA LYS A 60 0.77 24.91 -13.91
C LYS A 60 1.20 24.19 -12.65
N ILE A 61 0.27 23.45 -12.04
CA ILE A 61 0.57 22.65 -10.85
C ILE A 61 1.57 21.60 -11.31
N SER A 62 2.84 21.83 -11.05
CA SER A 62 3.91 20.91 -11.35
C SER A 62 3.98 19.90 -10.23
N MET A 63 3.84 18.60 -10.55
CA MET A 63 4.11 17.53 -9.60
C MET A 63 5.62 17.40 -9.43
N LYS A 64 6.10 17.69 -8.22
CA LYS A 64 7.55 17.82 -7.96
C LYS A 64 8.12 16.67 -7.14
N TYR A 65 7.28 15.96 -6.39
CA TYR A 65 7.73 15.01 -5.38
C TYR A 65 7.58 13.55 -5.84
N LEU A 66 6.49 13.22 -6.52
CA LEU A 66 6.22 11.84 -6.95
C LEU A 66 7.27 11.34 -7.97
N SER A 67 7.76 12.23 -8.84
CA SER A 67 8.78 11.91 -9.85
C SER A 67 10.21 11.97 -9.34
N LYS A 68 10.46 12.47 -8.11
CA LYS A 68 11.82 12.56 -7.56
C LYS A 68 12.42 11.18 -7.31
N PRO A 69 13.68 10.94 -7.67
CA PRO A 69 14.39 9.73 -7.29
C PRO A 69 14.59 9.68 -5.77
N PHE A 70 14.84 8.47 -5.29
CA PHE A 70 15.23 8.21 -3.90
C PHE A 70 16.43 7.28 -3.87
N ASN A 71 17.41 7.60 -3.05
CA ASN A 71 18.57 6.75 -2.82
C ASN A 71 19.08 6.95 -1.38
N ASN A 72 19.12 5.87 -0.59
CA ASN A 72 19.74 5.83 0.73
C ASN A 72 20.88 4.77 0.82
N GLY A 73 21.34 4.29 -0.34
CA GLY A 73 22.34 3.21 -0.44
C GLY A 73 21.70 1.85 -0.71
N ILE A 74 20.72 1.43 0.07
CA ILE A 74 20.04 0.13 -0.06
C ILE A 74 18.82 0.26 -0.99
N ILE A 75 17.95 1.22 -0.72
CA ILE A 75 16.78 1.51 -1.59
C ILE A 75 17.17 2.59 -2.60
N ASN A 76 17.24 2.20 -3.88
CA ASN A 76 17.56 3.10 -4.98
C ASN A 76 16.48 3.01 -6.06
N LEU A 77 15.63 4.04 -6.15
CA LEU A 77 14.44 4.09 -6.98
C LEU A 77 14.37 5.40 -7.78
N LYS A 78 13.95 5.29 -9.05
CA LYS A 78 13.93 6.42 -10.00
C LYS A 78 12.82 7.44 -9.78
N ASN A 79 11.76 7.06 -9.03
CA ASN A 79 10.67 7.94 -8.61
C ASN A 79 10.06 7.38 -7.31
N ARG A 80 9.02 8.05 -6.77
CA ARG A 80 8.39 7.71 -5.50
C ARG A 80 7.08 6.94 -5.63
N LEU A 81 6.72 6.49 -6.85
CA LEU A 81 5.52 5.69 -7.10
C LEU A 81 5.83 4.20 -6.99
N MET A 82 5.05 3.51 -6.19
CA MET A 82 5.09 2.05 -6.03
C MET A 82 3.73 1.42 -6.32
N MET A 83 3.73 0.18 -6.77
CA MET A 83 2.55 -0.65 -6.82
C MET A 83 2.58 -1.62 -5.62
N PRO A 84 1.68 -1.48 -4.64
CA PRO A 84 1.60 -2.40 -3.50
C PRO A 84 1.08 -3.76 -3.93
N PRO A 85 1.23 -4.82 -3.10
CA PRO A 85 0.74 -6.16 -3.40
C PRO A 85 -0.78 -6.16 -3.66
N MET A 86 -1.18 -6.70 -4.80
CA MET A 86 -2.59 -6.80 -5.21
C MET A 86 -2.92 -8.24 -5.58
N ALA A 87 -3.69 -8.93 -4.72
CA ALA A 87 -4.10 -10.31 -4.96
C ALA A 87 -4.90 -10.43 -6.26
N THR A 88 -4.36 -11.10 -7.26
CA THR A 88 -4.95 -11.25 -8.60
C THR A 88 -5.77 -12.52 -8.74
N ALA A 89 -5.48 -13.54 -7.92
CA ALA A 89 -6.02 -14.89 -8.05
C ALA A 89 -5.77 -15.53 -9.43
N LYS A 90 -4.61 -15.23 -10.04
CA LYS A 90 -4.23 -15.69 -11.40
C LYS A 90 -3.23 -16.84 -11.39
N SER A 91 -2.75 -17.32 -10.23
CA SER A 91 -1.93 -18.51 -10.17
C SER A 91 -2.76 -19.79 -10.33
N GLU A 92 -2.11 -20.92 -10.60
CA GLU A 92 -2.73 -22.23 -10.49
C GLU A 92 -3.15 -22.54 -9.04
N THR A 93 -3.98 -23.56 -8.86
CA THR A 93 -4.43 -23.98 -7.52
C THR A 93 -3.31 -24.51 -6.63
N ASN A 94 -2.22 -25.02 -7.22
CA ASN A 94 -0.98 -25.42 -6.54
C ASN A 94 0.01 -24.25 -6.35
N GLY A 95 -0.40 -23.02 -6.68
CA GLY A 95 0.40 -21.81 -6.53
C GLY A 95 1.43 -21.54 -7.64
N ARG A 96 1.45 -22.33 -8.72
CA ARG A 96 2.37 -22.12 -9.85
C ARG A 96 1.97 -20.88 -10.65
N ILE A 97 2.99 -20.22 -11.20
CA ILE A 97 2.83 -19.03 -12.03
C ILE A 97 2.19 -19.41 -13.38
N THR A 98 1.14 -18.71 -13.75
CA THR A 98 0.49 -18.84 -15.06
C THR A 98 0.98 -17.78 -16.05
N GLN A 99 0.74 -18.01 -17.35
CA GLN A 99 1.01 -16.98 -18.36
C GLN A 99 0.17 -15.73 -18.12
N ASP A 100 -1.10 -15.86 -17.71
CA ASP A 100 -1.99 -14.73 -17.37
C ASP A 100 -1.43 -13.85 -16.26
N LEU A 101 -0.70 -14.43 -15.30
CA LEU A 101 -0.06 -13.69 -14.24
C LEU A 101 1.19 -12.94 -14.75
N ILE A 102 1.98 -13.56 -15.61
CA ILE A 102 3.13 -12.92 -16.29
C ILE A 102 2.64 -11.74 -17.14
N ASP A 103 1.61 -11.94 -17.96
CA ASP A 103 1.03 -10.91 -18.82
C ASP A 103 0.47 -9.74 -18.01
N TYR A 104 -0.13 -10.03 -16.86
CA TYR A 104 -0.62 -9.00 -15.94
C TYR A 104 0.52 -8.11 -15.44
N TYR A 105 1.63 -8.68 -14.97
CA TYR A 105 2.74 -7.88 -14.47
C TYR A 105 3.56 -7.24 -15.61
N ASP A 106 3.62 -7.82 -16.80
CA ASP A 106 4.15 -7.18 -18.00
C ASP A 106 3.35 -5.90 -18.32
N GLU A 107 2.03 -5.99 -18.32
CA GLU A 107 1.14 -4.83 -18.54
C GLU A 107 1.34 -3.74 -17.48
N LYS A 108 1.39 -4.10 -16.18
CA LYS A 108 1.53 -3.11 -15.08
C LYS A 108 2.89 -2.44 -15.05
N SER A 109 3.96 -3.14 -15.43
CA SER A 109 5.32 -2.60 -15.47
C SER A 109 5.64 -1.84 -16.75
N LYS A 110 4.80 -1.93 -17.80
CA LYS A 110 5.06 -1.39 -19.13
C LYS A 110 5.42 0.10 -19.11
N GLY A 111 6.57 0.41 -19.73
CA GLY A 111 7.11 1.77 -19.82
C GLY A 111 7.84 2.24 -18.56
N GLY A 112 7.91 1.40 -17.51
CA GLY A 112 8.72 1.66 -16.32
C GLY A 112 8.30 2.88 -15.51
N TYR A 113 7.05 3.30 -15.58
CA TYR A 113 6.56 4.47 -14.84
C TYR A 113 6.48 4.24 -13.33
N ILE A 114 6.33 2.98 -12.91
CA ILE A 114 6.33 2.54 -11.51
C ILE A 114 7.77 2.18 -11.13
N SER A 115 8.31 2.76 -10.04
CA SER A 115 9.69 2.46 -9.63
C SER A 115 9.84 1.06 -9.06
N LEU A 116 8.89 0.64 -8.21
CA LEU A 116 8.88 -0.64 -7.54
C LEU A 116 7.50 -1.27 -7.61
N ILE A 117 7.45 -2.53 -8.04
CA ILE A 117 6.25 -3.36 -8.04
C ILE A 117 6.43 -4.45 -6.99
N ILE A 118 5.54 -4.48 -6.00
CA ILE A 118 5.52 -5.54 -5.00
C ILE A 118 4.53 -6.61 -5.45
N ILE A 119 5.04 -7.81 -5.67
CA ILE A 119 4.22 -8.96 -6.07
C ILE A 119 3.26 -9.32 -4.95
N GLU A 120 2.08 -9.77 -5.31
CA GLU A 120 1.03 -10.19 -4.38
C GLU A 120 1.53 -11.20 -3.34
N HIS A 121 0.85 -11.22 -2.18
CA HIS A 121 1.19 -12.09 -1.06
C HIS A 121 1.28 -13.57 -1.50
N SER A 122 2.39 -14.20 -1.18
CA SER A 122 2.72 -15.57 -1.59
C SER A 122 2.94 -16.43 -0.37
N TYR A 123 2.34 -17.62 -0.33
CA TYR A 123 2.40 -18.46 0.86
C TYR A 123 3.75 -19.19 0.99
N ILE A 124 4.29 -19.20 2.22
CA ILE A 124 5.59 -19.81 2.55
C ILE A 124 5.48 -21.30 2.88
N SER A 125 4.26 -21.81 3.14
CA SER A 125 3.92 -23.20 3.44
C SER A 125 2.43 -23.44 3.16
N GLU A 126 2.03 -24.67 2.85
CA GLU A 126 0.64 -25.00 2.46
C GLU A 126 -0.37 -24.71 3.58
N ASP A 127 0.01 -24.90 4.84
CA ASP A 127 -0.81 -24.58 6.01
C ASP A 127 -0.99 -23.07 6.24
N GLY A 128 -0.18 -22.24 5.57
CA GLY A 128 -0.26 -20.79 5.54
C GLY A 128 -0.97 -20.19 4.33
N LYS A 129 -1.54 -20.99 3.46
CA LYS A 129 -2.21 -20.57 2.23
C LYS A 129 -3.55 -19.92 2.50
N ALA A 130 -3.80 -18.72 1.97
CA ALA A 130 -5.01 -17.94 2.22
C ALA A 130 -6.15 -18.17 1.20
N SER A 131 -5.83 -18.62 -0.02
CA SER A 131 -6.81 -18.82 -1.10
C SER A 131 -6.32 -19.83 -2.13
N ASN A 132 -7.24 -20.44 -2.86
CA ASN A 132 -6.91 -21.51 -3.83
C ASN A 132 -5.92 -21.06 -4.93
N ASN A 133 -6.03 -19.84 -5.40
CA ASN A 133 -5.19 -19.31 -6.48
C ASN A 133 -4.18 -18.27 -5.96
N GLN A 134 -3.56 -18.54 -4.80
CA GLN A 134 -2.46 -17.77 -4.24
C GLN A 134 -1.13 -18.32 -4.75
N ILE A 135 -0.17 -17.43 -5.06
CA ILE A 135 1.18 -17.81 -5.47
C ILE A 135 1.90 -18.59 -4.35
N SER A 136 2.62 -19.66 -4.71
CA SER A 136 3.50 -20.41 -3.82
C SER A 136 4.93 -19.87 -3.86
N ILE A 137 5.57 -19.82 -2.69
CA ILE A 137 7.01 -19.71 -2.50
C ILE A 137 7.50 -20.80 -1.53
N ALA A 138 6.68 -21.86 -1.34
CA ALA A 138 6.93 -22.91 -0.36
C ALA A 138 8.03 -23.91 -0.76
N GLU A 139 8.30 -24.04 -2.07
CA GLU A 139 9.22 -25.05 -2.60
C GLU A 139 10.23 -24.49 -3.60
N ASP A 140 11.39 -25.11 -3.74
CA ASP A 140 12.44 -24.69 -4.67
C ASP A 140 12.00 -24.83 -6.15
N SER A 141 11.06 -25.73 -6.42
CA SER A 141 10.52 -25.99 -7.78
C SER A 141 9.83 -24.77 -8.43
N VAL A 142 9.49 -23.74 -7.66
CA VAL A 142 8.82 -22.51 -8.17
C VAL A 142 9.83 -21.44 -8.64
N ILE A 143 11.12 -21.56 -8.32
CA ILE A 143 12.13 -20.51 -8.53
C ILE A 143 12.23 -20.09 -10.00
N ASP A 144 12.25 -21.05 -10.93
CA ASP A 144 12.40 -20.74 -12.37
C ASP A 144 11.18 -20.02 -12.94
N ASP A 145 9.98 -20.33 -12.46
CA ASP A 145 8.76 -19.63 -12.88
C ASP A 145 8.72 -18.22 -12.29
N LEU A 146 9.11 -18.06 -11.04
CA LEU A 146 9.22 -16.75 -10.39
C LEU A 146 10.30 -15.87 -11.05
N ARG A 147 11.38 -16.45 -11.55
CA ARG A 147 12.41 -15.73 -12.32
C ARG A 147 11.84 -15.13 -13.60
N LYS A 148 10.99 -15.86 -14.33
CA LYS A 148 10.29 -15.30 -15.51
C LYS A 148 9.45 -14.08 -15.16
N LEU A 149 8.86 -14.09 -13.95
CA LEU A 149 8.04 -12.97 -13.45
C LEU A 149 8.91 -11.76 -13.10
N SER A 150 10.05 -11.94 -12.41
CA SER A 150 10.97 -10.85 -12.12
C SER A 150 11.60 -10.28 -13.40
N ASP A 151 11.99 -11.14 -14.35
CA ASP A 151 12.60 -10.74 -15.63
C ASP A 151 11.68 -9.85 -16.47
N VAL A 152 10.37 -10.17 -16.56
CA VAL A 152 9.44 -9.37 -17.37
C VAL A 152 9.26 -7.96 -16.78
N ILE A 153 9.26 -7.83 -15.46
CA ILE A 153 9.15 -6.54 -14.77
C ILE A 153 10.43 -5.71 -14.96
N HIS A 154 11.59 -6.34 -14.79
CA HIS A 154 12.90 -5.72 -15.02
C HIS A 154 13.08 -5.25 -16.47
N LYS A 155 12.69 -6.06 -17.44
CA LYS A 155 12.72 -5.72 -18.88
C LYS A 155 11.95 -4.41 -19.15
N ASN A 156 10.88 -4.17 -18.44
CA ASN A 156 10.09 -2.95 -18.57
C ASN A 156 10.65 -1.75 -17.77
N GLY A 157 11.72 -1.96 -16.99
CA GLY A 157 12.44 -0.91 -16.28
C GLY A 157 11.91 -0.57 -14.89
N SER A 158 11.10 -1.45 -14.26
CA SER A 158 10.72 -1.37 -12.86
C SER A 158 11.56 -2.34 -12.03
N LYS A 159 11.82 -2.01 -10.76
CA LYS A 159 12.27 -2.96 -9.76
C LYS A 159 11.11 -3.78 -9.24
N THR A 160 11.40 -4.95 -8.67
CA THR A 160 10.37 -5.81 -8.11
C THR A 160 10.79 -6.48 -6.81
N VAL A 161 9.83 -6.57 -5.88
CA VAL A 161 9.95 -7.22 -4.57
C VAL A 161 8.82 -8.22 -4.45
N MET A 162 9.04 -9.34 -3.79
CA MET A 162 8.00 -10.34 -3.57
C MET A 162 7.50 -10.31 -2.13
N GLN A 163 6.18 -10.20 -1.92
CA GLN A 163 5.59 -10.28 -0.59
C GLN A 163 5.41 -11.74 -0.18
N ILE A 164 6.02 -12.14 0.95
CA ILE A 164 5.93 -13.47 1.54
C ILE A 164 5.00 -13.46 2.76
N ASN A 165 4.17 -14.50 2.89
CA ASN A 165 3.04 -14.51 3.81
C ASN A 165 2.75 -15.89 4.39
N HIS A 166 2.18 -15.88 5.61
CA HIS A 166 1.45 -16.99 6.22
C HIS A 166 0.11 -16.46 6.72
N ALA A 167 -1.00 -17.08 6.32
CA ALA A 167 -2.33 -16.55 6.61
C ALA A 167 -2.79 -16.74 8.07
N GLY A 168 -2.11 -17.59 8.84
CA GLY A 168 -2.49 -17.88 10.22
C GLY A 168 -3.89 -18.45 10.32
N SER A 169 -4.71 -17.96 11.25
CA SER A 169 -6.09 -18.42 11.44
C SER A 169 -7.02 -18.13 10.23
N ARG A 170 -6.51 -17.46 9.20
CA ARG A 170 -7.23 -17.21 7.94
C ARG A 170 -6.77 -18.12 6.79
N ALA A 171 -5.89 -19.06 7.08
CA ALA A 171 -5.49 -20.06 6.09
C ALA A 171 -6.67 -20.96 5.69
N LEU A 172 -6.61 -21.50 4.49
CA LEU A 172 -7.52 -22.56 4.06
C LEU A 172 -7.33 -23.79 4.95
N GLU A 173 -8.41 -24.54 5.15
CA GLU A 173 -8.31 -25.82 5.84
C GLU A 173 -7.47 -26.78 5.02
N VAL A 174 -6.50 -27.42 5.67
CA VAL A 174 -5.68 -28.50 5.09
C VAL A 174 -6.08 -29.80 5.77
N GLY A 175 -6.79 -30.66 5.07
CA GLY A 175 -7.42 -31.85 5.66
C GLY A 175 -8.50 -31.45 6.67
N ASN A 176 -8.33 -31.86 7.96
CA ASN A 176 -9.20 -31.48 9.07
C ASN A 176 -8.54 -30.47 10.03
N SER A 177 -7.43 -29.86 9.61
CA SER A 177 -6.67 -28.94 10.46
C SER A 177 -6.89 -27.51 10.05
N ILE A 178 -7.22 -26.66 11.06
CA ILE A 178 -7.34 -25.21 10.93
C ILE A 178 -6.15 -24.60 11.68
N HIS A 179 -5.40 -23.72 11.02
CA HIS A 179 -4.28 -23.02 11.68
C HIS A 179 -4.79 -22.10 12.81
N ARG A 180 -4.19 -22.24 14.00
CA ARG A 180 -4.67 -21.62 15.25
C ARG A 180 -4.21 -20.14 15.42
N GLY A 181 -3.53 -19.55 14.43
CA GLY A 181 -2.97 -18.21 14.53
C GLY A 181 -1.95 -18.12 15.70
N PRO A 182 -2.04 -17.11 16.59
CA PRO A 182 -1.09 -16.97 17.70
C PRO A 182 -1.15 -18.09 18.77
N LEU A 183 -2.13 -18.98 18.73
CA LEU A 183 -2.27 -20.09 19.72
C LEU A 183 -1.39 -21.31 19.40
N ILE A 184 -0.55 -21.24 18.38
CA ILE A 184 0.43 -22.27 18.03
C ILE A 184 1.52 -22.41 19.11
N ASP A 185 2.17 -23.57 19.19
CA ASP A 185 3.25 -23.80 20.14
C ASP A 185 4.61 -23.20 19.66
N LYS A 186 5.63 -23.31 20.49
CA LYS A 186 6.95 -22.73 20.18
C LYS A 186 7.70 -23.47 19.09
N ASP A 187 7.43 -24.74 18.86
CA ASP A 187 8.07 -25.51 17.80
C ASP A 187 7.42 -25.14 16.44
N GLU A 188 6.11 -24.96 16.40
CA GLU A 188 5.40 -24.40 15.25
C GLU A 188 5.91 -22.97 14.92
N ILE A 189 6.16 -22.11 15.92
CA ILE A 189 6.77 -20.79 15.71
C ILE A 189 8.15 -20.90 15.06
N LYS A 190 9.02 -21.82 15.51
CA LYS A 190 10.34 -22.05 14.92
C LYS A 190 10.23 -22.51 13.47
N GLU A 191 9.28 -23.38 13.16
CA GLU A 191 9.03 -23.87 11.79
C GLU A 191 8.58 -22.71 10.89
N ILE A 192 7.68 -21.86 11.36
CA ILE A 192 7.24 -20.66 10.62
C ILE A 192 8.43 -19.73 10.34
N ILE A 193 9.28 -19.45 11.34
CA ILE A 193 10.49 -18.63 11.15
C ILE A 193 11.41 -19.27 10.09
N TYR A 194 11.60 -20.57 10.15
CA TYR A 194 12.38 -21.30 9.16
C TYR A 194 11.77 -21.20 7.75
N ASN A 195 10.44 -21.30 7.61
CA ASN A 195 9.74 -21.18 6.33
C ASN A 195 9.84 -19.77 5.74
N PHE A 196 9.75 -18.70 6.55
CA PHE A 196 10.03 -17.32 6.10
C PHE A 196 11.48 -17.19 5.57
N ARG A 197 12.45 -17.74 6.32
CA ARG A 197 13.85 -17.76 5.89
C ARG A 197 14.04 -18.46 4.54
N LYS A 198 13.46 -19.64 4.35
CA LYS A 198 13.53 -20.41 3.09
C LYS A 198 12.85 -19.68 1.94
N ALA A 199 11.69 -19.08 2.18
CA ALA A 199 10.98 -18.27 1.20
C ALA A 199 11.84 -17.08 0.72
N ALA A 200 12.48 -16.35 1.64
CA ALA A 200 13.34 -15.22 1.29
C ALA A 200 14.57 -15.63 0.44
N ILE A 201 15.16 -16.81 0.69
CA ILE A 201 16.24 -17.38 -0.16
C ILE A 201 15.71 -17.57 -1.58
N ARG A 202 14.55 -18.21 -1.75
CA ARG A 202 13.94 -18.45 -3.07
C ARG A 202 13.62 -17.17 -3.81
N VAL A 203 13.10 -16.15 -3.11
CA VAL A 203 12.88 -14.80 -3.67
C VAL A 203 14.18 -14.24 -4.25
N LYS A 204 15.29 -14.30 -3.47
CA LYS A 204 16.59 -13.82 -3.91
C LYS A 204 17.12 -14.62 -5.12
N GLU A 205 17.02 -15.94 -5.08
CA GLU A 205 17.44 -16.83 -6.18
C GLU A 205 16.60 -16.65 -7.45
N ALA A 206 15.33 -16.26 -7.32
CA ALA A 206 14.47 -15.93 -8.45
C ALA A 206 14.75 -14.52 -9.04
N GLY A 207 15.75 -13.80 -8.51
CA GLY A 207 16.23 -12.55 -9.11
C GLY A 207 15.41 -11.30 -8.74
N PHE A 208 14.60 -11.35 -7.68
CA PHE A 208 13.92 -10.15 -7.17
C PHE A 208 14.90 -9.17 -6.52
N ASP A 209 14.56 -7.89 -6.47
CA ASP A 209 15.36 -6.82 -5.86
C ASP A 209 15.21 -6.72 -4.33
N GLY A 210 14.36 -7.54 -3.73
CA GLY A 210 14.11 -7.56 -2.29
C GLY A 210 12.96 -8.48 -1.93
N VAL A 211 12.67 -8.58 -0.62
CA VAL A 211 11.56 -9.33 -0.06
C VAL A 211 10.71 -8.43 0.83
N GLU A 212 9.39 -8.57 0.79
CA GLU A 212 8.48 -7.93 1.74
C GLU A 212 7.83 -8.96 2.66
N ILE A 213 7.98 -8.75 3.98
CA ILE A 213 7.33 -9.58 5.01
C ILE A 213 5.93 -9.03 5.27
N HIS A 214 4.90 -9.86 5.15
CA HIS A 214 3.52 -9.43 5.35
C HIS A 214 3.11 -9.49 6.83
N SER A 215 2.96 -8.33 7.45
CA SER A 215 2.50 -8.14 8.84
C SER A 215 1.28 -7.21 8.92
N ALA A 216 0.28 -7.46 8.07
CA ALA A 216 -0.95 -6.66 7.99
C ALA A 216 -2.17 -7.55 7.70
N HIS A 217 -3.36 -6.96 7.59
CA HIS A 217 -4.58 -7.53 7.03
C HIS A 217 -5.13 -8.76 7.75
N ASN A 218 -4.86 -8.88 9.05
CA ASN A 218 -5.29 -10.04 9.86
C ASN A 218 -4.67 -11.37 9.38
N TYR A 219 -3.41 -11.33 8.87
CA TYR A 219 -2.60 -12.53 8.63
C TYR A 219 -1.69 -12.82 9.82
N LEU A 220 -0.95 -13.94 9.80
CA LEU A 220 -0.31 -14.51 10.98
C LEU A 220 0.50 -13.49 11.79
N LEU A 221 1.45 -12.78 11.17
CA LEU A 221 2.28 -11.83 11.90
C LEU A 221 1.44 -10.66 12.46
N ASN A 222 0.45 -10.16 11.71
CA ASN A 222 -0.48 -9.17 12.25
C ASN A 222 -1.34 -9.73 13.40
N GLN A 223 -1.72 -11.02 13.33
CA GLN A 223 -2.43 -11.68 14.44
C GLN A 223 -1.57 -11.79 15.70
N PHE A 224 -0.25 -11.97 15.57
CA PHE A 224 0.67 -11.88 16.71
C PHE A 224 0.81 -10.45 17.25
N LEU A 225 0.80 -9.45 16.37
CA LEU A 225 0.95 -8.05 16.75
C LEU A 225 -0.28 -7.48 17.44
N SER A 226 -1.48 -7.86 17.00
CA SER A 226 -2.75 -7.35 17.53
C SER A 226 -3.08 -7.93 18.90
N PRO A 227 -3.40 -7.09 19.91
CA PRO A 227 -3.85 -7.56 21.23
C PRO A 227 -5.25 -8.21 21.16
N ILE A 228 -6.01 -8.00 20.08
CA ILE A 228 -7.33 -8.65 19.89
C ILE A 228 -7.16 -10.15 19.74
N THR A 229 -6.17 -10.59 18.97
CA THR A 229 -5.95 -12.00 18.64
C THR A 229 -4.86 -12.66 19.47
N ASN A 230 -3.84 -11.91 19.86
CA ASN A 230 -2.73 -12.43 20.65
C ASN A 230 -3.02 -12.33 22.15
N LYS A 231 -3.48 -13.43 22.73
CA LYS A 231 -3.73 -13.58 24.16
C LYS A 231 -2.66 -14.45 24.86
N ARG A 232 -1.46 -14.55 24.26
CA ARG A 232 -0.36 -15.32 24.84
C ARG A 232 0.18 -14.66 26.11
N GLU A 233 0.63 -15.48 27.04
CA GLU A 233 1.26 -15.08 28.31
C GLU A 233 2.77 -15.38 28.33
N ASP A 234 3.31 -15.94 27.25
CA ASP A 234 4.75 -16.19 27.07
C ASP A 234 5.48 -15.01 26.38
N GLU A 235 6.75 -15.21 26.02
CA GLU A 235 7.59 -14.19 25.39
C GLU A 235 7.09 -13.65 24.03
N TYR A 236 6.08 -14.28 23.43
CA TYR A 236 5.44 -13.86 22.18
C TYR A 236 4.12 -13.12 22.39
N GLY A 237 3.75 -12.79 23.63
CA GLY A 237 2.48 -12.14 23.99
C GLY A 237 2.64 -10.98 24.94
N GLY A 238 1.51 -10.54 25.55
CA GLY A 238 1.48 -9.45 26.51
C GLY A 238 1.62 -8.07 25.87
N ASN A 239 2.62 -7.29 26.29
CA ASN A 239 2.86 -5.94 25.75
C ASN A 239 3.42 -5.95 24.31
N ILE A 240 3.58 -4.77 23.72
CA ILE A 240 4.04 -4.65 22.31
C ILE A 240 5.40 -5.33 22.08
N HIS A 241 6.32 -5.33 23.03
CA HIS A 241 7.64 -5.97 22.87
C HIS A 241 7.55 -7.49 22.83
N GLY A 242 6.59 -8.10 23.54
CA GLY A 242 6.30 -9.53 23.40
C GLY A 242 5.56 -9.82 22.09
N ARG A 243 4.53 -9.05 21.76
CA ARG A 243 3.75 -9.24 20.52
C ARG A 243 4.57 -9.09 19.24
N ILE A 244 5.59 -8.21 19.21
CA ILE A 244 6.49 -8.00 18.05
C ILE A 244 7.60 -9.07 17.96
N ARG A 245 7.81 -9.89 18.99
CA ARG A 245 8.95 -10.80 19.07
C ARG A 245 9.08 -11.73 17.88
N ILE A 246 7.99 -12.36 17.43
CA ILE A 246 8.05 -13.25 16.27
C ILE A 246 8.53 -12.53 14.99
N HIS A 247 8.18 -11.25 14.81
CA HIS A 247 8.64 -10.45 13.68
C HIS A 247 10.16 -10.27 13.73
N LEU A 248 10.69 -9.96 14.93
CA LEU A 248 12.13 -9.77 15.11
C LEU A 248 12.90 -11.06 14.82
N ASP A 249 12.37 -12.21 15.27
CA ASP A 249 12.96 -13.53 15.02
C ASP A 249 12.90 -13.89 13.51
N VAL A 250 11.79 -13.57 12.81
CA VAL A 250 11.65 -13.74 11.35
C VAL A 250 12.64 -12.83 10.60
N ILE A 251 12.70 -11.53 10.94
CA ILE A 251 13.58 -10.57 10.26
C ILE A 251 15.04 -10.99 10.42
N LYS A 252 15.44 -11.39 11.63
CA LYS A 252 16.78 -11.90 11.90
C LYS A 252 17.12 -13.11 11.02
N ALA A 253 16.24 -14.11 10.98
CA ALA A 253 16.43 -15.32 10.19
C ALA A 253 16.49 -15.04 8.68
N VAL A 254 15.66 -14.08 8.19
CA VAL A 254 15.67 -13.65 6.80
C VAL A 254 16.97 -12.88 6.50
N ARG A 255 17.37 -11.90 7.33
CA ARG A 255 18.59 -11.10 7.14
C ARG A 255 19.86 -11.98 7.10
N GLU A 256 19.97 -12.94 8.02
CA GLU A 256 21.07 -13.94 8.03
C GLU A 256 21.12 -14.77 6.73
N ALA A 257 19.99 -14.99 6.08
CA ALA A 257 19.89 -15.79 4.86
C ALA A 257 20.18 -14.99 3.58
N VAL A 258 19.68 -13.74 3.50
CA VAL A 258 19.77 -12.93 2.28
C VAL A 258 20.96 -11.97 2.28
N GLY A 259 21.59 -11.70 3.44
CA GLY A 259 22.72 -10.79 3.60
C GLY A 259 22.30 -9.32 3.71
N GLU A 260 23.28 -8.44 3.98
CA GLU A 260 23.05 -7.03 4.34
C GLU A 260 22.59 -6.17 3.14
N GLU A 261 22.99 -6.51 1.93
CA GLU A 261 22.71 -5.72 0.73
C GLU A 261 21.34 -6.01 0.08
N PHE A 262 20.63 -7.06 0.54
CA PHE A 262 19.34 -7.45 -0.03
C PHE A 262 18.20 -6.79 0.76
N PRO A 263 17.41 -5.88 0.14
CA PRO A 263 16.36 -5.16 0.83
C PRO A 263 15.31 -6.05 1.49
N ILE A 264 15.03 -5.79 2.77
CA ILE A 264 13.92 -6.38 3.52
C ILE A 264 12.90 -5.30 3.82
N LEU A 265 11.74 -5.42 3.20
CA LEU A 265 10.59 -4.57 3.46
C LEU A 265 9.64 -5.28 4.42
N ILE A 266 8.81 -4.51 5.12
CA ILE A 266 7.70 -5.05 5.90
C ILE A 266 6.42 -4.27 5.62
N ARG A 267 5.33 -4.99 5.34
CA ARG A 267 4.00 -4.39 5.32
C ARG A 267 3.41 -4.46 6.72
N LEU A 268 3.31 -3.29 7.37
CA LEU A 268 2.88 -3.17 8.76
C LEU A 268 1.41 -2.74 8.84
N GLY A 269 0.59 -3.54 9.51
CA GLY A 269 -0.74 -3.13 9.94
C GLY A 269 -0.62 -2.16 11.11
N ALA A 270 -0.78 -0.86 10.85
CA ALA A 270 -0.50 0.20 11.82
C ALA A 270 -1.71 0.60 12.68
N THR A 271 -2.88 0.00 12.44
CA THR A 271 -4.08 0.18 13.26
C THR A 271 -5.06 -0.97 13.01
N ASP A 272 -5.77 -1.38 14.05
CA ASP A 272 -6.82 -2.37 13.94
C ASP A 272 -8.21 -1.75 13.69
N ASP A 273 -8.34 -0.43 13.85
CA ASP A 273 -9.60 0.31 13.79
C ASP A 273 -10.62 -0.19 14.85
N ASP A 274 -10.10 -0.56 16.02
CA ASP A 274 -10.82 -1.10 17.16
C ASP A 274 -10.22 -0.56 18.46
N VAL A 275 -11.07 -0.26 19.46
CA VAL A 275 -10.65 0.33 20.75
C VAL A 275 -9.78 -0.62 21.60
N GLU A 276 -9.94 -1.92 21.42
CA GLU A 276 -9.12 -2.95 22.08
C GLU A 276 -7.94 -3.42 21.21
N GLY A 277 -7.80 -2.83 20.02
CA GLY A 277 -6.84 -3.24 19.01
C GLY A 277 -5.47 -2.57 19.15
N LEU A 278 -4.66 -2.77 18.13
CA LEU A 278 -3.34 -2.13 17.99
C LEU A 278 -3.50 -0.61 17.90
N THR A 279 -2.86 0.11 18.82
CA THR A 279 -2.86 1.58 18.84
C THR A 279 -1.77 2.16 17.93
N LEU A 280 -1.85 3.46 17.65
CA LEU A 280 -0.82 4.16 16.89
C LEU A 280 0.52 4.17 17.63
N GLU A 281 0.49 4.32 18.95
CA GLU A 281 1.68 4.27 19.82
C GLU A 281 2.36 2.90 19.75
N ASP A 282 1.59 1.82 19.80
CA ASP A 282 2.09 0.45 19.60
C ASP A 282 2.73 0.28 18.21
N ALA A 283 2.09 0.80 17.16
CA ALA A 283 2.61 0.72 15.79
C ALA A 283 3.92 1.50 15.62
N VAL A 284 4.04 2.67 16.24
CA VAL A 284 5.27 3.48 16.25
C VAL A 284 6.39 2.74 17.00
N GLU A 285 6.10 2.14 18.13
CA GLU A 285 7.10 1.36 18.89
C GLU A 285 7.52 0.09 18.13
N ALA A 286 6.55 -0.61 17.50
CA ALA A 286 6.84 -1.72 16.60
C ALA A 286 7.77 -1.30 15.45
N ALA A 287 7.50 -0.16 14.80
CA ALA A 287 8.32 0.37 13.70
C ALA A 287 9.78 0.61 14.12
N LYS A 288 10.02 1.18 15.32
CA LYS A 288 11.38 1.34 15.87
C LYS A 288 12.09 0.01 16.13
N CYS A 289 11.35 -0.99 16.64
CA CYS A 289 11.91 -2.32 16.85
C CYS A 289 12.29 -2.99 15.52
N LEU A 290 11.43 -2.83 14.49
CA LEU A 290 11.65 -3.37 13.15
C LEU A 290 12.86 -2.74 12.45
N GLU A 291 13.01 -1.42 12.52
CA GLU A 291 14.21 -0.72 12.02
C GLU A 291 15.49 -1.26 12.67
N LYS A 292 15.50 -1.39 14.01
CA LYS A 292 16.65 -1.95 14.75
C LYS A 292 16.96 -3.39 14.39
N ALA A 293 15.95 -4.16 13.98
CA ALA A 293 16.12 -5.55 13.55
C ALA A 293 16.64 -5.68 12.12
N GLY A 294 16.75 -4.58 11.36
CA GLY A 294 17.30 -4.57 10.01
C GLY A 294 16.26 -4.55 8.89
N VAL A 295 15.05 -4.05 9.14
CA VAL A 295 14.10 -3.68 8.07
C VAL A 295 14.60 -2.43 7.36
N ASP A 296 14.52 -2.41 6.03
CA ASP A 296 15.01 -1.32 5.18
C ASP A 296 13.90 -0.37 4.71
N MET A 297 12.62 -0.77 4.77
CA MET A 297 11.46 0.06 4.44
C MET A 297 10.18 -0.48 5.08
N ILE A 298 9.30 0.42 5.51
CA ILE A 298 7.96 0.08 6.05
C ILE A 298 6.88 0.50 5.06
N ASP A 299 6.04 -0.46 4.61
CA ASP A 299 4.77 -0.21 3.89
C ASP A 299 3.63 -0.16 4.90
N VAL A 300 3.03 1.02 5.10
CA VAL A 300 1.95 1.24 6.06
C VAL A 300 0.59 0.87 5.46
N SER A 301 -0.13 0.00 6.16
CA SER A 301 -1.48 -0.44 5.82
C SER A 301 -2.32 -0.66 7.08
N GLY A 302 -3.53 -1.22 6.95
CA GLY A 302 -4.37 -1.59 8.09
C GLY A 302 -4.00 -2.96 8.68
N GLY A 303 -4.30 -3.12 9.95
CA GLY A 303 -4.18 -4.37 10.69
C GLY A 303 -5.43 -5.24 10.55
N MET A 304 -6.18 -5.40 11.63
CA MET A 304 -7.44 -6.19 11.64
C MET A 304 -8.51 -5.58 10.73
N CYS A 305 -8.51 -4.26 10.52
CA CYS A 305 -9.35 -3.56 9.54
C CYS A 305 -8.98 -3.85 8.08
N ARG A 306 -7.92 -4.62 7.85
CA ARG A 306 -7.38 -4.95 6.53
C ARG A 306 -6.89 -3.72 5.75
N TYR A 307 -7.18 -3.66 4.44
CA TYR A 307 -6.66 -2.65 3.53
C TYR A 307 -7.48 -1.34 3.50
N MET A 308 -8.53 -1.23 4.33
CA MET A 308 -9.40 -0.05 4.39
C MET A 308 -10.04 0.06 5.77
N PRO A 309 -9.95 1.22 6.44
CA PRO A 309 -10.66 1.46 7.69
C PRO A 309 -12.17 1.51 7.46
N SER A 310 -12.95 1.22 8.51
CA SER A 310 -14.41 1.16 8.44
C SER A 310 -15.07 2.51 8.16
N ASN A 311 -14.41 3.61 8.56
CA ASN A 311 -15.01 4.93 8.67
C ASN A 311 -14.40 6.00 7.74
N SER A 312 -13.53 5.63 6.79
CA SER A 312 -12.90 6.61 5.89
C SER A 312 -12.85 6.14 4.45
N ASN A 313 -13.32 7.01 3.54
CA ASN A 313 -13.16 6.89 2.10
C ASN A 313 -12.20 7.95 1.52
N GLU A 314 -11.52 8.71 2.38
CA GLU A 314 -10.58 9.75 1.95
C GLU A 314 -9.33 9.13 1.34
N GLN A 315 -8.75 9.82 0.37
CA GLN A 315 -7.49 9.38 -0.22
C GLN A 315 -6.36 9.52 0.82
N GLY A 316 -5.55 8.47 0.98
CA GLY A 316 -4.51 8.44 1.99
C GLY A 316 -5.01 8.19 3.41
N TYR A 317 -6.05 7.38 3.58
CA TYR A 317 -6.69 7.14 4.88
C TYR A 317 -5.76 6.55 5.98
N PHE A 318 -4.55 6.09 5.64
CA PHE A 318 -3.50 5.73 6.60
C PHE A 318 -2.39 6.80 6.71
N SER A 319 -2.62 8.03 6.23
CA SER A 319 -1.59 9.09 6.22
C SER A 319 -1.16 9.54 7.61
N THR A 320 -2.05 9.50 8.60
CA THR A 320 -1.70 9.80 10.00
C THR A 320 -0.73 8.76 10.55
N GLN A 321 -1.02 7.48 10.35
CA GLN A 321 -0.16 6.38 10.80
C GLN A 321 1.21 6.42 10.09
N SER A 322 1.21 6.64 8.79
CA SER A 322 2.43 6.76 7.99
C SER A 322 3.30 7.94 8.43
N GLU A 323 2.70 9.10 8.70
CA GLU A 323 3.40 10.30 9.17
C GLU A 323 4.07 10.07 10.53
N GLU A 324 3.34 9.51 11.51
CA GLU A 324 3.88 9.29 12.86
C GLU A 324 4.97 8.21 12.86
N ILE A 325 4.81 7.14 12.09
CA ILE A 325 5.87 6.14 11.90
C ILE A 325 7.09 6.79 11.26
N LYS A 326 6.90 7.56 10.17
CA LYS A 326 8.01 8.26 9.48
C LYS A 326 8.79 9.22 10.39
N LYS A 327 8.13 9.90 11.32
CA LYS A 327 8.80 10.76 12.31
C LYS A 327 9.64 9.97 13.32
N ALA A 328 9.32 8.69 13.51
CA ALA A 328 9.91 7.85 14.55
C ALA A 328 11.08 6.97 14.08
N VAL A 329 11.22 6.78 12.74
CA VAL A 329 12.25 5.93 12.12
C VAL A 329 13.08 6.71 11.09
N ASN A 330 14.29 6.21 10.76
CA ASN A 330 15.15 6.79 9.73
C ASN A 330 15.04 6.08 8.38
N ILE A 331 14.47 4.88 8.36
CA ILE A 331 14.19 4.12 7.13
C ILE A 331 12.98 4.70 6.40
N PRO A 332 12.92 4.57 5.05
CA PRO A 332 11.80 5.11 4.29
C PRO A 332 10.47 4.43 4.60
N VAL A 333 9.40 5.22 4.51
CA VAL A 333 8.03 4.79 4.76
C VAL A 333 7.18 4.98 3.51
N MET A 334 6.44 3.94 3.12
CA MET A 334 5.45 3.97 2.04
C MET A 334 4.04 4.11 2.63
N LEU A 335 3.25 5.01 2.07
CA LEU A 335 1.82 5.17 2.35
C LEU A 335 1.00 4.47 1.27
N THR A 336 0.20 3.49 1.67
CA THR A 336 -0.81 2.86 0.82
C THR A 336 -2.20 3.09 1.40
N GLY A 337 -3.12 3.74 0.65
CA GLY A 337 -4.45 4.02 1.23
C GLY A 337 -5.40 4.78 0.29
N GLY A 338 -6.07 4.10 -0.67
CA GLY A 338 -7.18 4.67 -1.45
C GLY A 338 -6.81 5.83 -2.40
N ILE A 339 -5.55 6.00 -2.73
CA ILE A 339 -5.08 7.10 -3.57
C ILE A 339 -5.48 6.86 -5.03
N THR A 340 -6.16 7.86 -5.61
CA THR A 340 -6.66 7.83 -7.00
C THR A 340 -6.19 9.05 -7.80
N ASP A 341 -5.88 10.16 -7.14
CA ASP A 341 -5.45 11.41 -7.77
C ASP A 341 -3.93 11.58 -7.62
N PRO A 342 -3.17 11.71 -8.73
CA PRO A 342 -1.74 11.94 -8.70
C PRO A 342 -1.32 13.23 -7.95
N TYR A 343 -2.14 14.28 -7.99
CA TYR A 343 -1.85 15.52 -7.26
C TYR A 343 -1.94 15.32 -5.74
N ILE A 344 -2.89 14.50 -5.28
CA ILE A 344 -2.98 14.14 -3.86
C ILE A 344 -1.76 13.30 -3.45
N ALA A 345 -1.34 12.36 -4.29
CA ALA A 345 -0.12 11.57 -4.07
C ALA A 345 1.12 12.48 -3.90
N ASP A 346 1.31 13.45 -4.80
CA ASP A 346 2.43 14.40 -4.76
C ASP A 346 2.40 15.28 -3.50
N ARG A 347 1.23 15.80 -3.13
CA ARG A 347 1.04 16.60 -1.91
C ARG A 347 1.27 15.83 -0.62
N MET A 348 0.96 14.54 -0.57
CA MET A 348 1.26 13.72 0.60
C MET A 348 2.77 13.59 0.82
N LEU A 349 3.54 13.44 -0.27
CA LEU A 349 5.01 13.48 -0.20
C LEU A 349 5.53 14.86 0.19
N GLU A 350 4.99 15.93 -0.40
CA GLU A 350 5.34 17.32 -0.08
C GLU A 350 5.13 17.64 1.41
N ASN A 351 4.02 17.18 1.97
CA ASN A 351 3.65 17.40 3.37
C ASN A 351 4.35 16.43 4.34
N GLY A 352 5.28 15.61 3.87
CA GLY A 352 6.05 14.69 4.70
C GLY A 352 5.26 13.52 5.27
N LYS A 353 4.10 13.18 4.68
CA LYS A 353 3.26 12.07 5.14
C LYS A 353 3.91 10.69 4.91
N ALA A 354 4.76 10.58 3.89
CA ALA A 354 5.49 9.38 3.51
C ALA A 354 6.75 9.73 2.69
N ASP A 355 7.57 8.72 2.38
CA ASP A 355 8.66 8.81 1.40
C ASP A 355 8.26 8.26 0.04
N PHE A 356 7.32 7.32 0.03
CA PHE A 356 6.77 6.67 -1.16
C PHE A 356 5.26 6.57 -1.10
N ILE A 357 4.63 6.52 -2.27
CA ILE A 357 3.19 6.36 -2.41
C ILE A 357 2.89 5.03 -3.10
N GLY A 358 2.12 4.19 -2.42
CA GLY A 358 1.58 2.94 -2.94
C GLY A 358 0.21 3.15 -3.58
N VAL A 359 0.10 2.92 -4.89
CA VAL A 359 -1.15 3.02 -5.64
C VAL A 359 -1.57 1.64 -6.12
N GLY A 360 -2.60 1.07 -5.50
CA GLY A 360 -3.09 -0.28 -5.80
C GLY A 360 -4.25 -0.28 -6.79
N ARG A 361 -5.48 -0.08 -6.29
CA ARG A 361 -6.73 -0.21 -7.06
C ARG A 361 -6.76 0.65 -8.32
N SER A 362 -6.24 1.87 -8.29
CA SER A 362 -6.21 2.74 -9.48
C SER A 362 -5.36 2.13 -10.59
N ILE A 363 -4.19 1.56 -10.27
CA ILE A 363 -3.33 0.88 -11.24
C ILE A 363 -3.94 -0.48 -11.65
N LEU A 364 -4.61 -1.19 -10.73
CA LEU A 364 -5.30 -2.45 -11.03
C LEU A 364 -6.34 -2.26 -12.14
N TYR A 365 -7.18 -1.23 -12.03
CA TYR A 365 -8.27 -0.96 -12.99
C TYR A 365 -7.81 -0.20 -14.23
N ASP A 366 -6.69 0.53 -14.16
CA ASP A 366 -6.19 1.39 -15.22
C ASP A 366 -4.66 1.37 -15.27
N SER A 367 -4.10 0.53 -16.13
CA SER A 367 -2.65 0.36 -16.30
C SER A 367 -1.94 1.62 -16.81
N LEU A 368 -2.68 2.59 -17.40
CA LEU A 368 -2.13 3.87 -17.85
C LEU A 368 -2.10 4.94 -16.76
N TRP A 369 -2.63 4.65 -15.56
CA TRP A 369 -2.64 5.61 -14.45
C TRP A 369 -1.22 6.11 -14.11
N ALA A 370 -0.26 5.19 -13.98
CA ALA A 370 1.13 5.51 -13.65
C ALA A 370 1.79 6.39 -14.74
N LYS A 371 1.54 6.07 -16.02
CA LYS A 371 2.00 6.90 -17.15
C LYS A 371 1.47 8.32 -17.04
N ARG A 372 0.15 8.47 -16.91
CA ARG A 372 -0.46 9.81 -16.79
C ARG A 372 0.08 10.59 -15.59
N ALA A 373 0.23 9.91 -14.43
CA ALA A 373 0.79 10.52 -13.24
C ALA A 373 2.22 11.05 -13.46
N MET A 374 3.07 10.33 -14.17
CA MET A 374 4.45 10.74 -14.43
C MET A 374 4.57 11.79 -15.56
N GLU A 375 3.60 11.88 -16.47
CA GLU A 375 3.58 12.85 -17.57
C GLU A 375 2.91 14.20 -17.21
N LEU A 376 2.32 14.34 -16.02
CA LEU A 376 1.72 15.59 -15.49
C LEU A 376 2.75 16.61 -14.97
N GLN A 377 4.02 16.52 -15.36
CA GLN A 377 5.13 17.39 -14.92
C GLN A 377 5.12 18.77 -15.58
#